data_3f71c101e1546a8c6deb119ac16a350b
#
_entry.id   3f71c101e1546a8c6deb119ac16a350b
#
_cell.length_a   1.000
_cell.length_b   1.000
_cell.length_c   1.000
_cell.angle_alpha   90.00
_cell.angle_beta   90.00
_cell.angle_gamma   90.00
#
_symmetry.space_group_name_H-M   'P 1'
#
loop_
_entity.id
_entity.type
_entity.pdbx_description
1 polymer ?
#
loop_
_entity_poly.entity_id
_entity_poly.type
_entity_poly.pdbx_seq_one_letter_code
_entity_poly.pdbx_strand_id
1 'polypeptide(L)'
;AEIPGVAAVDARIAKLALLDLPDFREPATGRFISLPDIAKPTLNQLYMRVGRTPEALSPDEVVISEGFAKAHGFVPGSRFSAILNGRKRRLTIVGIALSPEFIYTVGPGDIMPDDRRFGIVWMAEKALASAYDLDGAFSSIGLKLLPDVSEREVMQRLDAVLERYGGQAAYGRKDQTSHAWLDHELDMLNNMSRTLPPIFLLVAGFLINLTLSRMVALEREQIGL
;
A
#
# COMPACT_ATOMS: atom_id res chain seq x y z
N ALA A 1 14.31 -25.29 -2.55
CA ALA A 1 15.66 -24.95 -2.06
C ALA A 1 15.50 -24.02 -0.86
N GLU A 2 16.09 -24.37 0.26
CA GLU A 2 16.13 -23.49 1.43
C GLU A 2 17.20 -22.43 1.19
N ILE A 3 16.79 -21.15 1.21
CA ILE A 3 17.73 -20.02 1.16
C ILE A 3 18.07 -19.65 2.59
N PRO A 4 19.34 -19.77 3.02
CA PRO A 4 19.74 -19.39 4.37
C PRO A 4 19.42 -17.93 4.65
N GLY A 5 18.92 -17.64 5.86
CA GLY A 5 18.57 -16.29 6.28
C GLY A 5 17.11 -15.88 6.04
N VAL A 6 16.30 -16.76 5.45
CA VAL A 6 14.86 -16.52 5.28
C VAL A 6 14.10 -17.02 6.51
N ALA A 7 13.34 -16.14 7.17
CA ALA A 7 12.53 -16.46 8.34
C ALA A 7 11.12 -16.94 7.95
N ALA A 8 10.54 -16.37 6.90
CA ALA A 8 9.22 -16.74 6.41
C ALA A 8 9.09 -16.44 4.91
N VAL A 9 8.25 -17.24 4.24
CA VAL A 9 7.96 -17.14 2.81
C VAL A 9 6.44 -17.04 2.64
N ASP A 10 6.01 -16.12 1.80
CA ASP A 10 4.63 -15.95 1.37
C ASP A 10 4.58 -16.04 -0.16
N ALA A 11 4.26 -17.21 -0.68
CA ALA A 11 4.07 -17.44 -2.10
C ALA A 11 2.60 -17.24 -2.44
N ARG A 12 2.30 -16.36 -3.40
CA ARG A 12 0.93 -15.98 -3.73
C ARG A 12 0.76 -15.67 -5.21
N ILE A 13 -0.48 -15.64 -5.64
CA ILE A 13 -0.85 -15.15 -6.95
C ILE A 13 -1.11 -13.65 -6.83
N ALA A 14 -0.43 -12.84 -7.63
CA ALA A 14 -0.65 -11.40 -7.76
C ALA A 14 -0.80 -11.06 -9.24
N LYS A 15 -1.97 -10.58 -9.65
CA LYS A 15 -2.29 -10.26 -11.04
C LYS A 15 -3.04 -8.94 -11.12
N LEU A 16 -2.86 -8.22 -12.22
CA LEU A 16 -3.64 -7.03 -12.53
C LEU A 16 -4.85 -7.43 -13.39
N ALA A 17 -5.98 -6.77 -13.13
CA ALA A 17 -7.19 -6.96 -13.92
C ALA A 17 -7.91 -5.63 -14.10
N LEU A 18 -8.59 -5.48 -15.24
CA LEU A 18 -9.49 -4.35 -15.48
C LEU A 18 -10.76 -4.53 -14.64
N LEU A 19 -11.20 -3.43 -14.05
CA LEU A 19 -12.42 -3.37 -13.27
C LEU A 19 -13.51 -2.66 -14.07
N ASP A 20 -14.70 -3.20 -14.03
CA ASP A 20 -15.92 -2.59 -14.55
C ASP A 20 -16.82 -2.27 -13.36
N LEU A 21 -16.79 -1.00 -12.98
CA LEU A 21 -17.39 -0.47 -11.76
C LEU A 21 -18.73 0.18 -12.07
N PRO A 22 -19.75 0.00 -11.22
CA PRO A 22 -20.99 0.74 -11.33
C PRO A 22 -20.74 2.25 -11.29
N ASP A 23 -21.40 3.00 -12.15
CA ASP A 23 -21.38 4.48 -12.18
C ASP A 23 -20.00 5.14 -12.37
N PHE A 24 -18.98 4.37 -12.75
CA PHE A 24 -17.64 4.87 -13.02
C PHE A 24 -17.24 4.54 -14.48
N ARG A 25 -17.05 5.58 -15.30
CA ARG A 25 -16.78 5.42 -16.74
C ARG A 25 -15.30 5.40 -17.12
N GLU A 26 -14.44 5.79 -16.20
CA GLU A 26 -13.00 5.81 -16.45
C GLU A 26 -12.42 4.40 -16.29
N PRO A 27 -11.32 4.08 -16.99
CA PRO A 27 -10.64 2.81 -16.78
C PRO A 27 -10.16 2.67 -15.33
N ALA A 28 -10.56 1.58 -14.69
CA ALA A 28 -10.07 1.23 -13.36
C ALA A 28 -9.36 -0.12 -13.42
N THR A 29 -8.35 -0.28 -12.60
CA THR A 29 -7.54 -1.49 -12.50
C THR A 29 -7.50 -1.98 -11.06
N GLY A 30 -7.56 -3.28 -10.86
CA GLY A 30 -7.39 -3.92 -9.56
C GLY A 30 -6.15 -4.81 -9.54
N ARG A 31 -5.39 -4.75 -8.46
CA ARG A 31 -4.38 -5.76 -8.15
C ARG A 31 -5.03 -6.87 -7.33
N PHE A 32 -5.24 -8.00 -7.96
CA PHE A 32 -5.76 -9.21 -7.32
C PHE A 32 -4.64 -9.97 -6.63
N ILE A 33 -4.85 -10.31 -5.36
CA ILE A 33 -3.89 -11.02 -4.52
C ILE A 33 -4.59 -12.21 -3.89
N SER A 34 -3.98 -13.39 -3.98
CA SER A 34 -4.53 -14.58 -3.34
C SER A 34 -4.35 -14.54 -1.82
N LEU A 35 -5.39 -14.99 -1.12
CA LEU A 35 -5.33 -15.31 0.30
C LEU A 35 -5.36 -16.83 0.48
N PRO A 36 -4.53 -17.41 1.36
CA PRO A 36 -4.56 -18.82 1.64
C PRO A 36 -5.95 -19.29 2.09
N ASP A 37 -6.42 -20.41 1.55
CA ASP A 37 -7.77 -20.93 1.83
C ASP A 37 -7.91 -21.52 3.25
N ILE A 38 -6.84 -22.03 3.84
CA ILE A 38 -6.89 -22.80 5.09
C ILE A 38 -6.10 -22.12 6.21
N ALA A 39 -4.97 -21.50 5.90
CA ALA A 39 -4.09 -20.87 6.87
C ALA A 39 -4.22 -19.35 6.84
N LYS A 40 -3.87 -18.70 7.96
CA LYS A 40 -3.69 -17.24 7.93
C LYS A 40 -2.40 -16.92 7.17
N PRO A 41 -2.37 -15.82 6.38
CA PRO A 41 -1.15 -15.36 5.73
C PRO A 41 -0.03 -15.22 6.77
N THR A 42 1.15 -15.71 6.46
CA THR A 42 2.31 -15.62 7.34
C THR A 42 2.87 -14.21 7.39
N LEU A 43 2.78 -13.50 6.27
CA LEU A 43 3.23 -12.11 6.11
C LEU A 43 2.05 -11.22 5.71
N ASN A 44 2.18 -9.92 5.94
CA ASN A 44 1.25 -8.90 5.46
C ASN A 44 -0.23 -9.19 5.78
N GLN A 45 -0.49 -9.65 7.00
CA GLN A 45 -1.84 -9.99 7.45
C GLN A 45 -2.80 -8.80 7.26
N LEU A 46 -4.00 -9.08 6.79
CA LEU A 46 -5.04 -8.08 6.60
C LEU A 46 -5.61 -7.63 7.94
N TYR A 47 -5.75 -6.33 8.09
CA TYR A 47 -6.53 -5.74 9.17
C TYR A 47 -7.94 -5.47 8.66
N MET A 48 -8.88 -6.35 9.02
CA MET A 48 -10.28 -6.22 8.61
C MET A 48 -10.93 -5.01 9.29
N ARG A 49 -11.48 -4.12 8.50
CA ARG A 49 -12.25 -2.95 8.97
C ARG A 49 -13.72 -3.28 9.13
N VAL A 50 -14.28 -3.94 8.13
CA VAL A 50 -15.70 -4.35 8.09
C VAL A 50 -15.81 -5.67 7.36
N GLY A 51 -16.76 -6.50 7.77
CA GLY A 51 -17.04 -7.78 7.11
C GLY A 51 -16.09 -8.90 7.50
N ARG A 52 -15.85 -9.82 6.58
CA ARG A 52 -15.06 -11.05 6.76
C ARG A 52 -14.10 -11.29 5.60
N THR A 53 -13.20 -12.24 5.76
CA THR A 53 -12.39 -12.76 4.65
C THR A 53 -13.26 -13.61 3.71
N PRO A 54 -12.85 -13.78 2.43
CA PRO A 54 -13.53 -14.68 1.51
C PRO A 54 -13.57 -16.11 2.05
N GLU A 55 -14.62 -16.82 1.80
CA GLU A 55 -14.68 -18.26 2.10
C GLU A 55 -13.80 -19.06 1.15
N ALA A 56 -13.15 -20.08 1.69
CA ALA A 56 -12.39 -21.01 0.89
C ALA A 56 -13.29 -21.59 -0.23
N LEU A 57 -12.75 -21.64 -1.45
CA LEU A 57 -13.47 -22.13 -2.64
C LEU A 57 -14.62 -21.24 -3.14
N SER A 58 -14.91 -20.12 -2.50
CA SER A 58 -15.91 -19.18 -3.02
C SER A 58 -15.34 -18.43 -4.23
N PRO A 59 -15.87 -18.64 -5.45
CA PRO A 59 -15.24 -18.14 -6.67
C PRO A 59 -15.41 -16.63 -6.88
N ASP A 60 -16.36 -16.00 -6.19
CA ASP A 60 -16.80 -14.64 -6.46
C ASP A 60 -16.70 -13.70 -5.26
N GLU A 61 -16.24 -14.20 -4.11
CA GLU A 61 -16.06 -13.38 -2.92
C GLU A 61 -14.71 -12.69 -2.90
N VAL A 62 -14.73 -11.40 -2.56
CA VAL A 62 -13.52 -10.59 -2.46
C VAL A 62 -13.53 -9.67 -1.24
N VAL A 63 -12.34 -9.37 -0.75
CA VAL A 63 -12.06 -8.25 0.15
C VAL A 63 -11.39 -7.15 -0.66
N ILE A 64 -11.70 -5.89 -0.38
CA ILE A 64 -11.11 -4.75 -1.08
C ILE A 64 -10.41 -3.80 -0.11
N SER A 65 -9.49 -2.99 -0.62
CA SER A 65 -8.81 -1.96 0.18
C SER A 65 -9.77 -0.86 0.62
N GLU A 66 -9.55 -0.31 1.82
CA GLU A 66 -10.42 0.71 2.42
C GLU A 66 -10.49 1.98 1.57
N GLY A 67 -9.36 2.45 1.01
CA GLY A 67 -9.33 3.63 0.15
C GLY A 67 -10.24 3.45 -1.08
N PHE A 68 -10.09 2.33 -1.78
CA PHE A 68 -10.93 1.99 -2.94
C PHE A 68 -12.41 1.86 -2.56
N ALA A 69 -12.72 1.24 -1.43
CA ALA A 69 -14.09 1.13 -0.93
C ALA A 69 -14.72 2.51 -0.67
N LYS A 70 -13.98 3.42 -0.01
CA LYS A 70 -14.43 4.79 0.27
C LYS A 70 -14.63 5.60 -1.02
N ALA A 71 -13.70 5.47 -1.98
CA ALA A 71 -13.74 6.22 -3.24
C ALA A 71 -14.99 5.91 -4.09
N HIS A 72 -15.52 4.68 -3.97
CA HIS A 72 -16.70 4.21 -4.71
C HIS A 72 -17.95 4.00 -3.85
N GLY A 73 -17.90 4.30 -2.55
CA GLY A 73 -19.03 4.07 -1.65
C GLY A 73 -19.39 2.60 -1.46
N PHE A 74 -18.43 1.69 -1.64
CA PHE A 74 -18.66 0.26 -1.51
C PHE A 74 -18.76 -0.17 -0.05
N VAL A 75 -19.68 -1.08 0.19
CA VAL A 75 -19.90 -1.75 1.48
C VAL A 75 -19.96 -3.26 1.29
N PRO A 76 -19.78 -4.08 2.33
CA PRO A 76 -20.02 -5.53 2.21
C PRO A 76 -21.41 -5.83 1.64
N GLY A 77 -21.47 -6.72 0.65
CA GLY A 77 -22.65 -6.99 -0.18
C GLY A 77 -22.69 -6.25 -1.51
N SER A 78 -21.93 -5.17 -1.69
CA SER A 78 -21.77 -4.50 -2.98
C SER A 78 -21.13 -5.42 -4.00
N ARG A 79 -21.41 -5.16 -5.29
CA ARG A 79 -20.93 -5.98 -6.41
C ARG A 79 -20.31 -5.09 -7.48
N PHE A 80 -19.27 -5.61 -8.11
CA PHE A 80 -18.66 -5.03 -9.31
C PHE A 80 -18.22 -6.17 -10.25
N SER A 81 -17.79 -5.83 -11.45
CA SER A 81 -17.26 -6.82 -12.38
C SER A 81 -15.76 -6.61 -12.58
N ALA A 82 -15.01 -7.67 -12.82
CA ALA A 82 -13.61 -7.64 -13.20
C ALA A 82 -13.34 -8.57 -14.38
N ILE A 83 -12.34 -8.24 -15.19
CA ILE A 83 -11.91 -9.08 -16.32
C ILE A 83 -10.67 -9.85 -15.86
N LEU A 84 -10.90 -11.07 -15.38
CA LEU A 84 -9.84 -11.98 -14.92
C LEU A 84 -9.47 -12.92 -16.07
N ASN A 85 -8.21 -12.88 -16.50
CA ASN A 85 -7.71 -13.72 -17.60
C ASN A 85 -8.63 -13.68 -18.86
N GLY A 86 -9.08 -12.47 -19.25
CA GLY A 86 -9.97 -12.27 -20.40
C GLY A 86 -11.44 -12.64 -20.17
N ARG A 87 -11.82 -13.13 -19.00
CA ARG A 87 -13.20 -13.49 -18.66
C ARG A 87 -13.81 -12.49 -17.70
N LYS A 88 -14.96 -11.93 -18.04
CA LYS A 88 -15.71 -11.04 -17.15
C LYS A 88 -16.36 -11.85 -16.04
N ARG A 89 -16.04 -11.54 -14.78
CA ARG A 89 -16.63 -12.14 -13.57
C ARG A 89 -17.28 -11.05 -12.74
N ARG A 90 -18.44 -11.36 -12.18
CA ARG A 90 -19.10 -10.51 -11.19
C ARG A 90 -18.63 -10.93 -9.80
N LEU A 91 -18.10 -9.98 -9.04
CA LEU A 91 -17.53 -10.19 -7.72
C LEU A 91 -18.41 -9.57 -6.65
N THR A 92 -18.48 -10.20 -5.50
CA THR A 92 -19.21 -9.71 -4.31
C THR A 92 -18.21 -9.34 -3.22
N ILE A 93 -18.29 -8.13 -2.75
CA ILE A 93 -17.46 -7.64 -1.66
C ILE A 93 -18.00 -8.21 -0.35
N VAL A 94 -17.18 -9.01 0.36
CA VAL A 94 -17.53 -9.59 1.66
C VAL A 94 -16.81 -8.91 2.81
N GLY A 95 -15.80 -8.11 2.51
CA GLY A 95 -15.05 -7.37 3.51
C GLY A 95 -14.25 -6.21 2.94
N ILE A 96 -13.85 -5.32 3.83
CA ILE A 96 -12.98 -4.17 3.57
C ILE A 96 -11.82 -4.26 4.54
N ALA A 97 -10.59 -4.11 4.03
CA ALA A 97 -9.41 -4.30 4.84
C ALA A 97 -8.30 -3.28 4.53
N LEU A 98 -7.36 -3.18 5.46
CA LEU A 98 -6.06 -2.55 5.28
C LEU A 98 -4.97 -3.61 5.22
N SER A 99 -3.91 -3.32 4.49
CA SER A 99 -2.71 -4.15 4.46
C SER A 99 -1.47 -3.30 4.70
N PRO A 100 -0.52 -3.75 5.52
CA PRO A 100 0.74 -3.04 5.72
C PRO A 100 1.62 -2.96 4.47
N GLU A 101 1.31 -3.78 3.46
CA GLU A 101 1.99 -3.76 2.17
C GLU A 101 1.48 -2.65 1.24
N PHE A 102 0.22 -2.24 1.40
CA PHE A 102 -0.46 -1.29 0.52
C PHE A 102 -1.05 -0.13 1.32
N ILE A 103 -0.19 0.60 2.06
CA ILE A 103 -0.58 1.83 2.76
C ILE A 103 -0.98 2.89 1.74
N TYR A 104 -0.18 3.02 0.67
CA TYR A 104 -0.48 3.82 -0.51
C TYR A 104 -0.71 2.90 -1.71
N THR A 105 -1.85 3.07 -2.37
CA THR A 105 -2.24 2.30 -3.55
C THR A 105 -1.90 3.08 -4.81
N VAL A 106 -0.69 2.88 -5.32
CA VAL A 106 -0.24 3.49 -6.58
C VAL A 106 -0.40 2.46 -7.70
N GLY A 107 -1.17 2.81 -8.71
CA GLY A 107 -1.37 2.00 -9.89
C GLY A 107 -0.10 1.90 -10.77
N PRO A 108 0.01 0.87 -11.62
CA PRO A 108 1.12 0.75 -12.54
C PRO A 108 1.17 1.94 -13.52
N GLY A 109 2.28 2.68 -13.47
CA GLY A 109 2.48 3.87 -14.31
C GLY A 109 1.91 5.16 -13.75
N ASP A 110 1.22 5.12 -12.61
CA ASP A 110 0.72 6.31 -11.94
C ASP A 110 1.83 6.99 -11.13
N ILE A 111 1.80 8.32 -11.10
CA ILE A 111 2.74 9.14 -10.32
C ILE A 111 2.22 9.39 -8.91
N MET A 112 0.91 9.30 -8.70
CA MET A 112 0.24 9.57 -7.42
C MET A 112 -0.77 8.47 -7.11
N PRO A 113 -1.04 8.20 -5.81
CA PRO A 113 -2.13 7.32 -5.41
C PRO A 113 -3.48 7.83 -5.93
N ASP A 114 -4.24 6.96 -6.57
CA ASP A 114 -5.61 7.25 -7.01
C ASP A 114 -6.53 6.07 -6.68
N ASP A 115 -7.16 6.15 -5.53
CA ASP A 115 -8.09 5.13 -5.03
C ASP A 115 -9.38 4.99 -5.88
N ARG A 116 -9.62 5.89 -6.83
CA ARG A 116 -10.76 5.76 -7.77
C ARG A 116 -10.42 4.86 -8.95
N ARG A 117 -9.17 4.90 -9.41
CA ARG A 117 -8.72 4.16 -10.60
C ARG A 117 -7.99 2.88 -10.28
N PHE A 118 -7.44 2.78 -9.06
CA PHE A 118 -6.67 1.63 -8.65
C PHE A 118 -7.06 1.11 -7.28
N GLY A 119 -7.35 -0.20 -7.19
CA GLY A 119 -7.71 -0.87 -5.94
C GLY A 119 -6.94 -2.15 -5.71
N ILE A 120 -6.79 -2.54 -4.44
CA ILE A 120 -6.30 -3.87 -4.07
C ILE A 120 -7.50 -4.76 -3.77
N VAL A 121 -7.48 -5.94 -4.34
CA VAL A 121 -8.55 -6.93 -4.24
C VAL A 121 -7.95 -8.25 -3.77
N TRP A 122 -8.42 -8.76 -2.65
CA TRP A 122 -8.00 -10.06 -2.13
C TRP A 122 -9.08 -11.10 -2.39
N MET A 123 -8.68 -12.25 -2.88
CA MET A 123 -9.55 -13.35 -3.26
C MET A 123 -8.99 -14.67 -2.72
N ALA A 124 -9.84 -15.66 -2.49
CA ALA A 124 -9.43 -17.00 -2.09
C ALA A 124 -8.43 -17.59 -3.10
N GLU A 125 -7.39 -18.27 -2.63
CA GLU A 125 -6.27 -18.73 -3.46
C GLU A 125 -6.73 -19.64 -4.60
N LYS A 126 -7.52 -20.68 -4.30
CA LYS A 126 -8.02 -21.60 -5.32
C LYS A 126 -8.92 -20.91 -6.34
N ALA A 127 -9.73 -19.94 -5.89
CA ALA A 127 -10.59 -19.17 -6.78
C ALA A 127 -9.78 -18.31 -7.76
N LEU A 128 -8.72 -17.65 -7.28
CA LEU A 128 -7.84 -16.85 -8.11
C LEU A 128 -6.97 -17.73 -9.02
N ALA A 129 -6.43 -18.84 -8.49
CA ALA A 129 -5.67 -19.82 -9.26
C ALA A 129 -6.48 -20.36 -10.43
N SER A 130 -7.70 -20.78 -10.18
CA SER A 130 -8.61 -21.27 -11.23
C SER A 130 -8.98 -20.18 -12.25
N ALA A 131 -9.05 -18.90 -11.84
CA ALA A 131 -9.32 -17.80 -12.76
C ALA A 131 -8.20 -17.54 -13.74
N TYR A 132 -6.94 -17.81 -13.36
CA TYR A 132 -5.74 -17.54 -14.14
C TYR A 132 -5.01 -18.79 -14.62
N ASP A 133 -5.61 -19.98 -14.46
CA ASP A 133 -4.99 -21.27 -14.82
C ASP A 133 -3.61 -21.47 -14.14
N LEU A 134 -3.53 -21.11 -12.84
CA LEU A 134 -2.32 -21.14 -12.02
C LEU A 134 -2.45 -22.10 -10.84
N ASP A 135 -3.14 -23.23 -11.02
CA ASP A 135 -3.28 -24.22 -9.95
C ASP A 135 -1.92 -24.79 -9.54
N GLY A 136 -1.60 -24.65 -8.24
CA GLY A 136 -0.30 -25.07 -7.69
C GLY A 136 0.88 -24.16 -8.08
N ALA A 137 0.63 -23.02 -8.72
CA ALA A 137 1.63 -22.05 -9.11
C ALA A 137 1.46 -20.72 -8.35
N PHE A 138 2.51 -19.93 -8.34
CA PHE A 138 2.51 -18.58 -7.79
C PHE A 138 3.11 -17.59 -8.79
N SER A 139 2.80 -16.31 -8.63
CA SER A 139 3.38 -15.24 -9.46
C SER A 139 4.07 -14.15 -8.67
N SER A 140 4.04 -14.24 -7.34
CA SER A 140 4.69 -13.28 -6.43
C SER A 140 5.16 -14.01 -5.18
N ILE A 141 6.33 -13.63 -4.67
CA ILE A 141 6.89 -14.16 -3.43
C ILE A 141 7.27 -12.99 -2.53
N GLY A 142 6.75 -13.01 -1.31
CA GLY A 142 7.20 -12.16 -0.22
C GLY A 142 8.12 -12.95 0.73
N LEU A 143 9.23 -12.34 1.15
CA LEU A 143 10.16 -12.93 2.11
C LEU A 143 10.28 -12.06 3.35
N LYS A 144 10.39 -12.70 4.51
CA LYS A 144 10.86 -12.08 5.73
C LYS A 144 12.22 -12.64 6.05
N LEU A 145 13.20 -11.76 6.25
CA LEU A 145 14.56 -12.16 6.58
C LEU A 145 14.73 -12.29 8.10
N LEU A 146 15.70 -13.10 8.51
CA LEU A 146 16.19 -13.11 9.89
C LEU A 146 16.96 -11.82 10.18
N PRO A 147 17.05 -11.40 11.44
CA PRO A 147 17.93 -10.31 11.84
C PRO A 147 19.38 -10.57 11.41
N ASP A 148 20.12 -9.53 11.10
CA ASP A 148 21.56 -9.56 10.76
C ASP A 148 21.94 -10.31 9.47
N VAL A 149 20.97 -10.64 8.61
CA VAL A 149 21.23 -11.26 7.31
C VAL A 149 21.36 -10.18 6.23
N SER A 150 22.31 -10.37 5.34
CA SER A 150 22.50 -9.49 4.17
C SER A 150 21.34 -9.65 3.18
N GLU A 151 20.48 -8.63 3.10
CA GLU A 151 19.37 -8.57 2.14
C GLU A 151 19.86 -8.79 0.70
N ARG A 152 21.01 -8.19 0.35
CA ARG A 152 21.59 -8.31 -1.00
C ARG A 152 21.96 -9.77 -1.35
N GLU A 153 22.54 -10.50 -0.41
CA GLU A 153 22.91 -11.91 -0.65
C GLU A 153 21.68 -12.79 -0.82
N VAL A 154 20.64 -12.56 -0.02
CA VAL A 154 19.38 -13.31 -0.16
C VAL A 154 18.72 -13.01 -1.49
N MET A 155 18.67 -11.74 -1.91
CA MET A 155 18.12 -11.36 -3.22
C MET A 155 18.88 -12.02 -4.37
N GLN A 156 20.22 -12.02 -4.36
CA GLN A 156 21.01 -12.67 -5.40
C GLN A 156 20.75 -14.18 -5.48
N ARG A 157 20.62 -14.84 -4.33
CA ARG A 157 20.31 -16.29 -4.28
C ARG A 157 18.88 -16.57 -4.75
N LEU A 158 17.94 -15.70 -4.39
CA LEU A 158 16.56 -15.80 -4.84
C LEU A 158 16.45 -15.64 -6.35
N ASP A 159 17.11 -14.61 -6.90
CA ASP A 159 17.13 -14.36 -8.34
C ASP A 159 17.72 -15.56 -9.10
N ALA A 160 18.83 -16.12 -8.64
CA ALA A 160 19.42 -17.31 -9.26
C ALA A 160 18.50 -18.55 -9.23
N VAL A 161 17.69 -18.71 -8.17
CA VAL A 161 16.70 -19.79 -8.08
C VAL A 161 15.52 -19.56 -9.03
N LEU A 162 15.08 -18.30 -9.15
CA LEU A 162 13.87 -17.94 -9.91
C LEU A 162 14.14 -17.68 -11.40
N GLU A 163 15.40 -17.45 -11.80
CA GLU A 163 15.77 -17.15 -13.19
C GLU A 163 15.20 -18.18 -14.18
N ARG A 164 15.32 -19.45 -13.87
CA ARG A 164 14.80 -20.56 -14.70
C ARG A 164 13.27 -20.59 -14.83
N TYR A 165 12.57 -19.89 -13.94
CA TYR A 165 11.11 -19.78 -13.95
C TYR A 165 10.62 -18.43 -14.48
N GLY A 166 11.52 -17.61 -15.05
CA GLY A 166 11.19 -16.29 -15.55
C GLY A 166 10.95 -15.25 -14.45
N GLY A 167 11.57 -15.47 -13.27
CA GLY A 167 11.49 -14.51 -12.16
C GLY A 167 12.06 -13.15 -12.56
N GLN A 168 11.39 -12.09 -12.12
CA GLN A 168 11.93 -10.73 -12.19
C GLN A 168 12.88 -10.52 -11.01
N ALA A 169 13.80 -9.54 -11.15
CA ALA A 169 14.75 -9.20 -10.11
C ALA A 169 14.05 -8.91 -8.77
N ALA A 170 14.55 -9.52 -7.70
CA ALA A 170 14.08 -9.27 -6.35
C ALA A 170 14.44 -7.83 -5.94
N TYR A 171 13.57 -7.20 -5.19
CA TYR A 171 13.80 -5.88 -4.63
C TYR A 171 13.50 -5.84 -3.13
N GLY A 172 14.17 -4.94 -2.44
CA GLY A 172 13.98 -4.74 -1.02
C GLY A 172 12.73 -3.93 -0.69
N ARG A 173 12.37 -3.92 0.60
CA ARG A 173 11.23 -3.15 1.08
C ARG A 173 11.33 -1.65 0.76
N LYS A 174 12.54 -1.10 0.74
CA LYS A 174 12.77 0.32 0.43
C LYS A 174 12.35 0.70 -0.99
N ASP A 175 12.47 -0.27 -1.92
CA ASP A 175 12.13 -0.07 -3.32
C ASP A 175 10.66 -0.43 -3.63
N GLN A 176 9.94 -0.92 -2.63
CA GLN A 176 8.51 -1.19 -2.76
C GLN A 176 7.75 0.13 -2.81
N THR A 177 6.97 0.33 -3.86
CA THR A 177 6.31 1.61 -4.20
C THR A 177 5.56 2.25 -3.03
N SER A 178 4.73 1.47 -2.31
CA SER A 178 3.94 1.99 -1.18
C SER A 178 4.83 2.43 -0.01
N HIS A 179 5.94 1.73 0.23
CA HIS A 179 6.88 2.07 1.30
C HIS A 179 7.71 3.31 0.94
N ALA A 180 8.19 3.38 -0.30
CA ALA A 180 8.94 4.55 -0.78
C ALA A 180 8.11 5.84 -0.70
N TRP A 181 6.81 5.76 -0.99
CA TRP A 181 5.88 6.87 -0.81
C TRP A 181 5.74 7.28 0.66
N LEU A 182 5.59 6.32 1.56
CA LEU A 182 5.48 6.58 3.00
C LEU A 182 6.75 7.25 3.54
N ASP A 183 7.91 6.74 3.16
CA ASP A 183 9.21 7.30 3.58
C ASP A 183 9.36 8.73 3.08
N HIS A 184 9.00 9.00 1.82
CA HIS A 184 9.06 10.35 1.26
C HIS A 184 8.15 11.34 2.01
N GLU A 185 6.93 10.94 2.36
CA GLU A 185 6.05 11.80 3.16
C GLU A 185 6.58 12.05 4.56
N LEU A 186 7.12 11.03 5.22
CA LEU A 186 7.72 11.17 6.55
C LEU A 186 8.93 12.11 6.51
N ASP A 187 9.77 12.02 5.49
CA ASP A 187 10.90 12.91 5.28
C ASP A 187 10.44 14.35 5.02
N MET A 188 9.41 14.53 4.21
CA MET A 188 8.83 15.85 3.96
C MET A 188 8.28 16.47 5.25
N LEU A 189 7.51 15.73 6.03
CA LEU A 189 6.98 16.18 7.33
C LEU A 189 8.10 16.52 8.31
N ASN A 190 9.15 15.71 8.37
CA ASN A 190 10.32 15.94 9.22
C ASN A 190 11.06 17.23 8.81
N ASN A 191 11.25 17.45 7.51
CA ASN A 191 11.86 18.67 6.99
C ASN A 191 10.99 19.91 7.29
N MET A 192 9.67 19.82 7.10
CA MET A 192 8.75 20.90 7.43
C MET A 192 8.75 21.22 8.93
N SER A 193 8.77 20.21 9.79
CA SER A 193 8.81 20.39 11.26
C SER A 193 10.09 21.07 11.74
N ARG A 194 11.18 20.93 11.02
CA ARG A 194 12.47 21.57 11.33
C ARG A 194 12.58 22.98 10.75
N THR A 195 11.95 23.25 9.63
CA THR A 195 12.11 24.51 8.89
C THR A 195 11.08 25.56 9.28
N LEU A 196 9.81 25.18 9.43
CA LEU A 196 8.74 26.14 9.70
C LEU A 196 8.81 26.79 11.08
N PRO A 197 9.03 26.07 12.21
CA PRO A 197 9.05 26.69 13.52
C PRO A 197 10.15 27.75 13.70
N PRO A 198 11.40 27.56 13.25
CA PRO A 198 12.42 28.60 13.30
C PRO A 198 12.04 29.88 12.52
N ILE A 199 11.39 29.74 11.35
CA ILE A 199 10.95 30.89 10.56
C ILE A 199 9.88 31.68 11.33
N PHE A 200 8.88 31.00 11.89
CA PHE A 200 7.84 31.64 12.69
C PHE A 200 8.41 32.33 13.94
N LEU A 201 9.35 31.66 14.63
CA LEU A 201 10.01 32.24 15.81
C LEU A 201 10.83 33.48 15.45
N LEU A 202 11.53 33.47 14.30
CA LEU A 202 12.27 34.61 13.82
C LEU A 202 11.35 35.81 13.53
N VAL A 203 10.26 35.57 12.82
CA VAL A 203 9.26 36.61 12.52
C VAL A 203 8.61 37.13 13.81
N ALA A 204 8.23 36.26 14.72
CA ALA A 204 7.66 36.66 16.01
C ALA A 204 8.65 37.49 16.85
N GLY A 205 9.91 37.06 16.93
CA GLY A 205 10.98 37.77 17.61
C GLY A 205 11.23 39.17 17.00
N PHE A 206 11.22 39.27 15.68
CA PHE A 206 11.33 40.52 14.96
C PHE A 206 10.17 41.48 15.29
N LEU A 207 8.91 40.99 15.25
CA LEU A 207 7.74 41.78 15.60
C LEU A 207 7.74 42.23 17.06
N ILE A 208 8.14 41.37 17.98
CA ILE A 208 8.31 41.71 19.40
C ILE A 208 9.38 42.82 19.55
N ASN A 209 10.53 42.67 18.89
CA ASN A 209 11.58 43.69 18.94
C ASN A 209 11.12 45.04 18.39
N LEU A 210 10.39 45.07 17.26
CA LEU A 210 9.82 46.29 16.71
C LEU A 210 8.82 46.93 17.70
N THR A 211 7.96 46.14 18.30
CA THR A 211 6.93 46.63 19.23
C THR A 211 7.58 47.20 20.50
N LEU A 212 8.52 46.49 21.08
CA LEU A 212 9.25 46.95 22.28
C LEU A 212 10.08 48.20 21.98
N SER A 213 10.77 48.23 20.85
CA SER A 213 11.57 49.40 20.43
C SER A 213 10.67 50.66 20.26
N ARG A 214 9.49 50.50 19.68
CA ARG A 214 8.54 51.58 19.53
C ARG A 214 7.95 52.04 20.87
N MET A 215 7.62 51.08 21.76
CA MET A 215 7.09 51.38 23.09
C MET A 215 8.13 52.14 23.95
N VAL A 216 9.37 51.69 23.96
CA VAL A 216 10.47 52.37 24.64
C VAL A 216 10.71 53.79 24.06
N ALA A 217 10.62 53.97 22.74
CA ALA A 217 10.78 55.26 22.11
C ALA A 217 9.68 56.26 22.47
N LEU A 218 8.43 55.78 22.66
CA LEU A 218 7.28 56.62 23.07
C LEU A 218 7.31 56.98 24.55
N GLU A 219 7.80 56.11 25.40
CA GLU A 219 7.87 56.35 26.86
C GLU A 219 9.16 57.04 27.33
N ARG A 220 10.08 57.29 26.43
CA ARG A 220 11.34 57.97 26.76
C ARG A 220 11.16 59.35 27.42
N GLU A 221 10.12 60.07 27.04
CA GLU A 221 9.78 61.35 27.65
C GLU A 221 9.19 61.25 29.06
N GLN A 222 8.60 60.08 29.41
CA GLN A 222 8.01 59.84 30.73
C GLN A 222 8.98 59.17 31.73
N ILE A 223 9.98 58.48 31.23
CA ILE A 223 11.02 57.84 32.08
C ILE A 223 12.07 58.88 32.55
N GLY A 224 11.93 60.10 32.07
CA GLY A 224 12.54 61.32 32.64
C GLY A 224 14.04 61.22 32.82
N LEU A 225 14.71 61.54 31.80
CA LEU A 225 16.03 62.16 32.06
C LEU A 225 16.54 62.71 30.74
#